data_1c6ce4a23bdca55aaaea1226f444d069
#
_entry.id   1c6ce4a23bdca55aaaea1226f444d069
#
_cell.length_a   1.000
_cell.length_b   1.000
_cell.length_c   1.000
_cell.angle_alpha   90.00
_cell.angle_beta   90.00
_cell.angle_gamma   90.00
#
_symmetry.space_group_name_H-M   'P 1'
#
loop_
_entity.id
_entity.type
_entity.pdbx_description
1 polymer ?
#
loop_
_entity_poly.entity_id
_entity_poly.type
_entity_poly.pdbx_seq_one_letter_code
_entity_poly.pdbx_strand_id
1 'polypeptide(L)'
;MVTEKDVIVIGSGIGGLVAGAMLAYYDKKVIICESHSIPGGAAHSFSRQGFHFDSGPSFYCGLADPNSLNPLQKVLNILGESIETFVYSPLGYYHFPEGSLPVYGHRTSYLEAIAKFTTQGTKELKLFQDNLLRLYAGLKEIPPIALRADFWLIPILLGKYGLSLLKMLPSLGDIGGSVGQIMDKWVKDPWIRRLIDLECFLLSGLKADGTVAPEMAFMFGERSNSVIEYPIGGSSAIVNALVRGLERWGGQLRLNTHVEQILIESGKVVGVRLRGDEVIKAPLVISNATIWDTYTGLLRPEDLPS
;
A
#
# COMPACT_ATOMS: atom_id res chain seq x y z
N MET A 1 -32.52 -0.31 -19.31
CA MET A 1 -32.82 0.33 -17.98
C MET A 1 -31.55 1.03 -17.54
N VAL A 2 -31.62 2.34 -17.32
CA VAL A 2 -30.46 3.10 -16.76
C VAL A 2 -30.33 2.71 -15.29
N THR A 3 -29.27 2.02 -14.95
CA THR A 3 -29.01 1.62 -13.55
C THR A 3 -28.42 2.82 -12.82
N GLU A 4 -29.17 3.41 -11.92
CA GLU A 4 -28.69 4.52 -11.11
C GLU A 4 -27.87 3.98 -9.92
N LYS A 5 -26.63 4.42 -9.80
CA LYS A 5 -25.70 4.10 -8.73
C LYS A 5 -25.38 5.35 -7.92
N ASP A 6 -24.97 5.18 -6.67
CA ASP A 6 -24.46 6.30 -5.88
C ASP A 6 -23.02 6.61 -6.28
N VAL A 7 -22.24 5.55 -6.54
CA VAL A 7 -20.81 5.67 -6.86
C VAL A 7 -20.40 4.66 -7.92
N ILE A 8 -19.60 5.12 -8.86
CA ILE A 8 -18.87 4.27 -9.81
C ILE A 8 -17.39 4.32 -9.44
N VAL A 9 -16.74 3.17 -9.36
CA VAL A 9 -15.29 3.06 -9.22
C VAL A 9 -14.70 2.53 -10.52
N ILE A 10 -13.71 3.22 -11.06
CA ILE A 10 -12.99 2.81 -12.28
C ILE A 10 -11.71 2.07 -11.86
N GLY A 11 -11.63 0.79 -12.19
CA GLY A 11 -10.51 -0.09 -11.90
C GLY A 11 -10.65 -0.83 -10.57
N SER A 12 -10.38 -2.14 -10.60
CA SER A 12 -10.45 -3.06 -9.46
C SER A 12 -9.07 -3.39 -8.87
N GLY A 13 -8.10 -2.49 -8.96
CA GLY A 13 -6.89 -2.56 -8.15
C GLY A 13 -7.23 -2.50 -6.66
N ILE A 14 -6.27 -2.80 -5.78
CA ILE A 14 -6.50 -2.82 -4.32
C ILE A 14 -7.18 -1.53 -3.83
N GLY A 15 -6.72 -0.36 -4.27
CA GLY A 15 -7.32 0.93 -3.88
C GLY A 15 -8.79 1.06 -4.30
N GLY A 16 -9.11 0.66 -5.54
CA GLY A 16 -10.49 0.69 -6.05
C GLY A 16 -11.41 -0.31 -5.35
N LEU A 17 -10.92 -1.53 -5.10
CA LEU A 17 -11.66 -2.54 -4.33
C LEU A 17 -11.92 -2.09 -2.90
N VAL A 18 -10.90 -1.54 -2.22
CA VAL A 18 -11.05 -1.01 -0.85
C VAL A 18 -12.05 0.14 -0.82
N ALA A 19 -11.92 1.12 -1.72
CA ALA A 19 -12.83 2.25 -1.78
C ALA A 19 -14.28 1.79 -2.05
N GLY A 20 -14.47 0.91 -3.03
CA GLY A 20 -15.78 0.38 -3.38
C GLY A 20 -16.40 -0.46 -2.26
N ALA A 21 -15.64 -1.36 -1.64
CA ALA A 21 -16.12 -2.22 -0.56
C ALA A 21 -16.49 -1.41 0.69
N MET A 22 -15.66 -0.42 1.06
CA MET A 22 -15.96 0.46 2.19
C MET A 22 -17.19 1.32 1.94
N LEU A 23 -17.37 1.85 0.75
CA LEU A 23 -18.59 2.62 0.40
C LEU A 23 -19.83 1.72 0.40
N ALA A 24 -19.74 0.48 -0.07
CA ALA A 24 -20.82 -0.48 0.03
C ALA A 24 -21.15 -0.81 1.50
N TYR A 25 -20.13 -0.97 2.35
CA TYR A 25 -20.31 -1.12 3.81
C TYR A 25 -21.07 0.07 4.44
N TYR A 26 -20.93 1.28 3.88
CA TYR A 26 -21.69 2.47 4.28
C TYR A 26 -22.99 2.66 3.48
N ASP A 27 -23.61 1.57 3.03
CA ASP A 27 -24.92 1.54 2.34
C ASP A 27 -24.97 2.33 1.03
N LYS A 28 -23.84 2.54 0.35
CA LYS A 28 -23.84 3.14 -1.00
C LYS A 28 -24.03 2.08 -2.07
N LYS A 29 -24.84 2.41 -3.08
CA LYS A 29 -24.98 1.57 -4.30
C LYS A 29 -23.76 1.72 -5.18
N VAL A 30 -22.77 0.85 -4.99
CA VAL A 30 -21.48 0.90 -5.67
C VAL A 30 -21.44 -0.07 -6.83
N ILE A 31 -20.80 0.36 -7.93
CA ILE A 31 -20.34 -0.51 -9.01
C ILE A 31 -18.87 -0.22 -9.30
N ILE A 32 -18.07 -1.28 -9.38
CA ILE A 32 -16.68 -1.21 -9.84
C ILE A 32 -16.62 -1.72 -11.28
N CYS A 33 -16.09 -0.92 -12.18
CA CYS A 33 -15.87 -1.26 -13.59
C CYS A 33 -14.40 -1.59 -13.80
N GLU A 34 -14.11 -2.83 -14.20
CA GLU A 34 -12.76 -3.33 -14.46
C GLU A 34 -12.62 -3.72 -15.93
N SER A 35 -11.61 -3.19 -16.59
CA SER A 35 -11.33 -3.44 -18.00
C SER A 35 -10.81 -4.86 -18.27
N HIS A 36 -10.15 -5.46 -17.30
CA HIS A 36 -9.56 -6.78 -17.40
C HIS A 36 -10.58 -7.89 -17.07
N SER A 37 -10.23 -9.13 -17.41
CA SER A 37 -11.01 -10.34 -17.08
C SER A 37 -10.78 -10.87 -15.66
N ILE A 38 -9.78 -10.32 -14.95
CA ILE A 38 -9.42 -10.66 -13.56
C ILE A 38 -9.29 -9.38 -12.76
N PRO A 39 -9.78 -9.34 -11.49
CA PRO A 39 -9.61 -8.20 -10.61
C PRO A 39 -8.22 -8.16 -9.99
N GLY A 40 -7.87 -7.01 -9.37
CA GLY A 40 -6.69 -6.90 -8.52
C GLY A 40 -5.62 -5.92 -9.01
N GLY A 41 -5.67 -5.50 -10.27
CA GLY A 41 -4.66 -4.61 -10.82
C GLY A 41 -3.25 -5.25 -10.70
N ALA A 42 -2.27 -4.54 -10.14
CA ALA A 42 -0.92 -5.08 -9.94
C ALA A 42 -0.86 -6.24 -8.92
N ALA A 43 -1.90 -6.45 -8.11
CA ALA A 43 -1.98 -7.56 -7.15
C ALA A 43 -2.73 -8.79 -7.70
N HIS A 44 -2.94 -8.87 -9.02
CA HIS A 44 -3.57 -10.05 -9.60
C HIS A 44 -2.63 -11.25 -9.62
N SER A 45 -3.20 -12.44 -9.61
CA SER A 45 -2.49 -13.69 -9.85
C SER A 45 -3.01 -14.32 -11.14
N PHE A 46 -2.18 -15.09 -11.80
CA PHE A 46 -2.55 -15.83 -13.01
C PHE A 46 -2.07 -17.27 -12.94
N SER A 47 -2.70 -18.12 -13.73
CA SER A 47 -2.32 -19.53 -13.84
C SER A 47 -1.78 -19.84 -15.22
N ARG A 48 -0.69 -20.60 -15.28
CA ARG A 48 -0.10 -21.08 -16.52
C ARG A 48 0.40 -22.53 -16.35
N GLN A 49 -0.04 -23.41 -17.21
CA GLN A 49 0.38 -24.82 -17.23
C GLN A 49 0.21 -25.54 -15.85
N GLY A 50 -0.86 -25.21 -15.11
CA GLY A 50 -1.12 -25.79 -13.79
C GLY A 50 -0.38 -25.13 -12.63
N PHE A 51 0.47 -24.13 -12.89
CA PHE A 51 1.14 -23.34 -11.87
C PHE A 51 0.43 -22.00 -11.66
N HIS A 52 0.46 -21.50 -10.42
CA HIS A 52 -0.08 -20.19 -10.05
C HIS A 52 1.07 -19.22 -9.80
N PHE A 53 0.93 -18.01 -10.32
CA PHE A 53 1.93 -16.95 -10.23
C PHE A 53 1.28 -15.67 -9.75
N ASP A 54 1.94 -14.99 -8.81
CA ASP A 54 1.63 -13.60 -8.49
C ASP A 54 2.40 -12.67 -9.42
N SER A 55 1.76 -11.62 -9.89
CA SER A 55 2.38 -10.68 -10.84
C SER A 55 3.07 -9.50 -10.17
N GLY A 56 2.89 -9.32 -8.87
CA GLY A 56 3.34 -8.13 -8.15
C GLY A 56 3.87 -8.44 -6.74
N PRO A 57 3.16 -8.01 -5.69
CA PRO A 57 3.68 -8.06 -4.33
C PRO A 57 4.02 -9.48 -3.87
N SER A 58 5.14 -9.61 -3.16
CA SER A 58 5.62 -10.89 -2.62
C SER A 58 5.94 -10.83 -1.13
N PHE A 59 5.86 -9.65 -0.50
CA PHE A 59 6.08 -9.45 0.92
C PHE A 59 4.83 -8.87 1.57
N TYR A 60 4.37 -9.54 2.61
CA TYR A 60 3.22 -9.12 3.38
C TYR A 60 3.58 -9.13 4.87
N CYS A 61 3.15 -8.10 5.59
CA CYS A 61 3.34 -7.99 7.03
C CYS A 61 1.99 -7.69 7.68
N GLY A 62 1.68 -8.39 8.76
CA GLY A 62 0.57 -8.04 9.63
C GLY A 62 -0.81 -8.20 9.03
N LEU A 63 -1.01 -9.11 8.07
CA LEU A 63 -2.34 -9.42 7.54
C LEU A 63 -3.15 -10.24 8.55
N ALA A 64 -2.51 -11.17 9.26
CA ALA A 64 -3.14 -12.01 10.28
C ALA A 64 -2.96 -11.46 11.71
N ASP A 65 -2.10 -10.47 11.94
CA ASP A 65 -1.89 -9.87 13.25
C ASP A 65 -2.92 -8.77 13.56
N PRO A 66 -3.84 -8.97 14.51
CA PRO A 66 -4.86 -7.97 14.85
C PRO A 66 -4.27 -6.67 15.43
N ASN A 67 -3.04 -6.70 15.93
CA ASN A 67 -2.34 -5.53 16.48
C ASN A 67 -1.51 -4.78 15.42
N SER A 68 -1.40 -5.33 14.23
CA SER A 68 -0.69 -4.68 13.12
C SER A 68 -1.34 -3.34 12.75
N LEU A 69 -0.51 -2.43 12.28
CA LEU A 69 -0.96 -1.17 11.68
C LEU A 69 -1.32 -1.31 10.20
N ASN A 70 -1.21 -2.50 9.65
CA ASN A 70 -1.56 -2.73 8.25
C ASN A 70 -3.00 -2.28 7.98
N PRO A 71 -3.22 -1.22 7.18
CA PRO A 71 -4.56 -0.69 6.95
C PRO A 71 -5.45 -1.68 6.20
N LEU A 72 -4.87 -2.56 5.39
CA LEU A 72 -5.61 -3.59 4.66
C LEU A 72 -6.24 -4.61 5.61
N GLN A 73 -5.51 -5.04 6.64
CA GLN A 73 -6.02 -5.93 7.68
C GLN A 73 -7.23 -5.30 8.42
N LYS A 74 -7.16 -3.99 8.70
CA LYS A 74 -8.30 -3.26 9.32
C LYS A 74 -9.52 -3.23 8.41
N VAL A 75 -9.32 -2.96 7.11
CA VAL A 75 -10.40 -2.98 6.12
C VAL A 75 -11.03 -4.36 6.02
N LEU A 76 -10.24 -5.41 5.90
CA LEU A 76 -10.75 -6.79 5.84
C LEU A 76 -11.60 -7.13 7.07
N ASN A 77 -11.13 -6.78 8.27
CA ASN A 77 -11.88 -6.98 9.50
C ASN A 77 -13.24 -6.23 9.49
N ILE A 78 -13.26 -4.98 9.04
CA ILE A 78 -14.51 -4.19 8.92
C ILE A 78 -15.48 -4.87 7.95
N LEU A 79 -14.99 -5.40 6.85
CA LEU A 79 -15.79 -6.10 5.84
C LEU A 79 -16.25 -7.49 6.30
N GLY A 80 -15.74 -8.00 7.43
CA GLY A 80 -16.01 -9.34 7.94
C GLY A 80 -15.26 -10.42 7.17
N GLU A 81 -14.11 -10.07 6.59
CA GLU A 81 -13.23 -10.98 5.84
C GLU A 81 -11.95 -11.29 6.62
N SER A 82 -11.40 -12.47 6.38
CA SER A 82 -10.09 -12.89 6.87
C SER A 82 -9.31 -13.59 5.77
N ILE A 83 -8.00 -13.60 5.92
CA ILE A 83 -7.08 -14.26 4.99
C ILE A 83 -6.22 -15.20 5.79
N GLU A 84 -6.17 -16.45 5.37
CA GLU A 84 -5.22 -17.42 5.90
C GLU A 84 -3.84 -17.12 5.35
N THR A 85 -2.84 -17.13 6.22
CA THR A 85 -1.45 -16.87 5.87
C THR A 85 -0.54 -17.94 6.46
N PHE A 86 0.65 -18.09 5.90
CA PHE A 86 1.72 -18.85 6.52
C PHE A 86 2.95 -17.96 6.73
N VAL A 87 3.61 -18.17 7.85
CA VAL A 87 4.87 -17.48 8.19
C VAL A 87 6.03 -18.25 7.58
N TYR A 88 6.95 -17.56 6.94
CA TYR A 88 8.17 -18.16 6.40
C TYR A 88 9.42 -17.42 6.87
N SER A 89 10.47 -18.21 7.13
CA SER A 89 11.75 -17.69 7.62
C SER A 89 12.88 -18.66 7.25
N PRO A 90 13.97 -18.20 6.62
CA PRO A 90 14.19 -16.83 6.14
C PRO A 90 13.26 -16.45 4.98
N LEU A 91 13.12 -15.14 4.72
CA LEU A 91 12.34 -14.59 3.61
C LEU A 91 12.94 -14.92 2.26
N GLY A 92 14.24 -15.13 2.24
CA GLY A 92 15.05 -15.39 1.07
C GLY A 92 16.52 -15.17 1.37
N TYR A 93 17.31 -15.03 0.34
CA TYR A 93 18.74 -14.80 0.44
C TYR A 93 19.17 -13.65 -0.47
N TYR A 94 19.99 -12.74 0.06
CA TYR A 94 20.73 -11.80 -0.75
C TYR A 94 22.10 -12.40 -1.08
N HIS A 95 22.41 -12.50 -2.36
CA HIS A 95 23.69 -13.02 -2.83
C HIS A 95 24.66 -11.88 -3.14
N PHE A 96 25.70 -11.78 -2.34
CA PHE A 96 26.80 -10.84 -2.53
C PHE A 96 28.05 -11.60 -3.02
N PRO A 97 29.05 -10.92 -3.59
CA PRO A 97 30.34 -11.55 -3.89
C PRO A 97 31.00 -12.20 -2.66
N GLU A 98 30.75 -11.62 -1.48
CA GLU A 98 31.29 -12.09 -0.21
C GLU A 98 30.53 -13.30 0.38
N GLY A 99 29.35 -13.64 -0.15
CA GLY A 99 28.54 -14.77 0.32
C GLY A 99 27.02 -14.52 0.30
N SER A 100 26.28 -15.50 0.77
CA SER A 100 24.81 -15.44 0.81
C SER A 100 24.33 -15.04 2.20
N LEU A 101 23.59 -13.94 2.28
CA LEU A 101 22.95 -13.44 3.51
C LEU A 101 21.52 -13.93 3.58
N PRO A 102 21.13 -14.76 4.57
CA PRO A 102 19.73 -15.06 4.84
C PRO A 102 19.00 -13.82 5.37
N VAL A 103 17.87 -13.52 4.78
CA VAL A 103 17.05 -12.36 5.17
C VAL A 103 16.00 -12.80 6.15
N TYR A 104 16.14 -12.39 7.40
CA TYR A 104 15.19 -12.67 8.45
C TYR A 104 14.27 -11.48 8.73
N GLY A 105 13.00 -11.75 9.00
CA GLY A 105 12.06 -10.74 9.49
C GLY A 105 12.45 -10.24 10.88
N HIS A 106 12.74 -11.18 11.79
CA HIS A 106 13.13 -10.86 13.16
C HIS A 106 14.49 -10.16 13.23
N ARG A 107 14.53 -8.98 13.85
CA ARG A 107 15.68 -8.08 13.88
C ARG A 107 16.96 -8.73 14.44
N THR A 108 16.84 -9.48 15.55
CA THR A 108 17.99 -10.11 16.19
C THR A 108 18.67 -11.11 15.27
N SER A 109 17.89 -12.04 14.69
CA SER A 109 18.40 -13.05 13.75
C SER A 109 19.02 -12.42 12.50
N TYR A 110 18.45 -11.29 12.04
CA TYR A 110 19.00 -10.56 10.90
C TYR A 110 20.35 -9.92 11.22
N LEU A 111 20.48 -9.27 12.39
CA LEU A 111 21.75 -8.69 12.82
C LEU A 111 22.82 -9.77 13.06
N GLU A 112 22.44 -10.93 13.63
CA GLU A 112 23.36 -12.07 13.79
C GLU A 112 23.84 -12.62 12.44
N ALA A 113 22.98 -12.70 11.44
CA ALA A 113 23.37 -13.11 10.10
C ALA A 113 24.35 -12.11 9.46
N ILE A 114 24.10 -10.81 9.62
CA ILE A 114 24.97 -9.74 9.10
C ILE A 114 26.31 -9.69 9.81
N ALA A 115 26.37 -10.01 11.10
CA ALA A 115 27.60 -10.01 11.89
C ALA A 115 28.67 -10.98 11.34
N LYS A 116 28.27 -11.98 10.54
CA LYS A 116 29.18 -12.90 9.84
C LYS A 116 29.94 -12.22 8.70
N PHE A 117 29.42 -11.11 8.18
CA PHE A 117 30.04 -10.34 7.07
C PHE A 117 30.83 -9.14 7.62
N THR A 118 30.30 -8.44 8.60
CA THR A 118 30.94 -7.26 9.19
C THR A 118 30.46 -7.03 10.63
N THR A 119 31.40 -7.11 11.58
CA THR A 119 31.08 -6.88 13.01
C THR A 119 30.86 -5.38 13.29
N GLN A 120 31.71 -4.52 12.73
CA GLN A 120 31.58 -3.07 12.92
C GLN A 120 30.33 -2.53 12.20
N GLY A 121 30.13 -2.96 10.96
CA GLY A 121 28.96 -2.56 10.19
C GLY A 121 27.64 -2.99 10.83
N THR A 122 27.60 -4.15 11.53
CA THR A 122 26.43 -4.58 12.29
C THR A 122 26.06 -3.60 13.40
N LYS A 123 27.04 -3.02 14.10
CA LYS A 123 26.80 -2.00 15.15
C LYS A 123 26.24 -0.72 14.52
N GLU A 124 26.78 -0.32 13.39
CA GLU A 124 26.30 0.86 12.64
C GLU A 124 24.88 0.65 12.12
N LEU A 125 24.60 -0.53 11.54
CA LEU A 125 23.26 -0.90 11.11
C LEU A 125 22.26 -0.89 12.28
N LYS A 126 22.65 -1.41 13.44
CA LYS A 126 21.80 -1.38 14.64
C LYS A 126 21.41 0.05 15.02
N LEU A 127 22.37 0.99 15.02
CA LEU A 127 22.09 2.41 15.31
C LEU A 127 21.17 3.03 14.25
N PHE A 128 21.41 2.74 12.98
CA PHE A 128 20.54 3.16 11.89
C PHE A 128 19.11 2.64 12.08
N GLN A 129 18.96 1.35 12.37
CA GLN A 129 17.67 0.72 12.63
C GLN A 129 16.97 1.30 13.86
N ASP A 130 17.71 1.62 14.94
CA ASP A 130 17.15 2.26 16.14
C ASP A 130 16.56 3.64 15.84
N ASN A 131 17.12 4.37 14.86
CA ASN A 131 16.57 5.63 14.38
C ASN A 131 15.29 5.42 13.56
N LEU A 132 15.27 4.43 12.66
CA LEU A 132 14.06 4.10 11.90
C LEU A 132 12.92 3.64 12.82
N LEU A 133 13.21 2.82 13.85
CA LEU A 133 12.19 2.38 14.80
C LEU A 133 11.65 3.52 15.68
N ARG A 134 12.46 4.54 15.99
CA ARG A 134 11.96 5.76 16.65
C ARG A 134 11.03 6.56 15.74
N LEU A 135 11.39 6.69 14.47
CA LEU A 135 10.52 7.33 13.47
C LEU A 135 9.21 6.57 13.31
N TYR A 136 9.29 5.23 13.19
CA TYR A 136 8.10 4.37 13.13
C TYR A 136 7.21 4.51 14.36
N ALA A 137 7.79 4.53 15.57
CA ALA A 137 7.03 4.71 16.82
C ALA A 137 6.28 6.06 16.84
N GLY A 138 6.87 7.12 16.27
CA GLY A 138 6.19 8.39 16.07
C GLY A 138 5.05 8.31 15.05
N LEU A 139 5.30 7.69 13.90
CA LEU A 139 4.31 7.51 12.84
C LEU A 139 3.12 6.65 13.30
N LYS A 140 3.38 5.64 14.14
CA LYS A 140 2.35 4.77 14.74
C LYS A 140 1.31 5.52 15.55
N GLU A 141 1.67 6.63 16.15
CA GLU A 141 0.77 7.46 16.94
C GLU A 141 -0.17 8.32 16.07
N ILE A 142 0.16 8.51 14.79
CA ILE A 142 -0.72 9.21 13.85
C ILE A 142 -1.72 8.20 13.30
N PRO A 143 -3.03 8.41 13.51
CA PRO A 143 -4.01 7.51 12.93
C PRO A 143 -3.92 7.57 11.41
N PRO A 144 -4.20 6.47 10.69
CA PRO A 144 -4.32 6.43 9.24
C PRO A 144 -5.61 7.15 8.79
N ILE A 145 -5.85 8.34 9.30
CA ILE A 145 -6.86 9.25 8.78
C ILE A 145 -6.32 9.70 7.43
N ALA A 146 -7.17 9.62 6.41
CA ALA A 146 -6.86 10.21 5.13
C ALA A 146 -6.33 11.62 5.38
N LEU A 147 -5.05 11.83 5.07
CA LEU A 147 -4.41 13.13 5.20
C LEU A 147 -5.08 14.05 4.18
N ARG A 148 -6.20 14.62 4.60
CA ARG A 148 -6.80 15.70 3.85
C ARG A 148 -5.83 16.87 3.95
N ALA A 149 -5.27 17.26 2.82
CA ALA A 149 -4.41 18.43 2.73
C ALA A 149 -5.28 19.70 2.80
N ASP A 150 -6.17 19.81 3.81
CA ASP A 150 -7.01 20.96 4.02
C ASP A 150 -6.68 21.65 5.36
N PHE A 151 -7.10 22.90 5.48
CA PHE A 151 -6.86 23.76 6.64
C PHE A 151 -7.35 23.12 7.97
N TRP A 152 -8.38 22.26 7.94
CA TRP A 152 -8.95 21.62 9.12
C TRP A 152 -8.08 20.49 9.68
N LEU A 153 -7.11 20.01 8.93
CA LEU A 153 -6.18 18.97 9.41
C LEU A 153 -5.40 19.45 10.64
N ILE A 154 -4.93 20.70 10.63
CA ILE A 154 -4.09 21.27 11.71
C ILE A 154 -4.84 21.29 13.06
N PRO A 155 -6.04 21.88 13.20
CA PRO A 155 -6.76 21.87 14.47
C PRO A 155 -7.18 20.47 14.92
N ILE A 156 -7.49 19.54 14.00
CA ILE A 156 -7.80 18.14 14.33
C ILE A 156 -6.56 17.45 14.89
N LEU A 157 -5.43 17.59 14.24
CA LEU A 157 -4.16 16.99 14.69
C LEU A 157 -3.75 17.56 16.06
N LEU A 158 -3.81 18.87 16.25
CA LEU A 158 -3.43 19.50 17.51
C LEU A 158 -4.42 19.14 18.64
N GLY A 159 -5.71 19.18 18.38
CA GLY A 159 -6.73 18.93 19.39
C GLY A 159 -6.85 17.46 19.81
N LYS A 160 -6.75 16.54 18.86
CA LYS A 160 -6.95 15.11 19.11
C LYS A 160 -5.64 14.34 19.28
N TYR A 161 -4.57 14.79 18.64
CA TYR A 161 -3.28 14.08 18.57
C TYR A 161 -2.09 14.92 19.05
N GLY A 162 -2.33 16.02 19.77
CA GLY A 162 -1.28 16.94 20.23
C GLY A 162 -0.18 16.26 21.02
N LEU A 163 -0.51 15.30 21.92
CA LEU A 163 0.48 14.52 22.66
C LEU A 163 1.30 13.58 21.75
N SER A 164 0.67 12.99 20.75
CA SER A 164 1.35 12.15 19.75
C SER A 164 2.32 12.96 18.89
N LEU A 165 1.90 14.17 18.48
CA LEU A 165 2.77 15.11 17.76
C LEU A 165 3.97 15.55 18.61
N LEU A 166 3.80 15.77 19.91
CA LEU A 166 4.92 16.06 20.81
C LEU A 166 5.94 14.91 20.87
N LYS A 167 5.49 13.66 20.89
CA LYS A 167 6.38 12.48 20.82
C LYS A 167 7.14 12.39 19.49
N MET A 168 6.61 12.97 18.42
CA MET A 168 7.25 12.99 17.10
C MET A 168 8.30 14.09 16.94
N LEU A 169 8.31 15.11 17.82
CA LEU A 169 9.24 16.25 17.71
C LEU A 169 10.71 15.85 17.45
N PRO A 170 11.27 14.81 18.14
CA PRO A 170 12.64 14.36 17.88
C PRO A 170 12.89 13.81 16.48
N SER A 171 11.83 13.35 15.80
CA SER A 171 11.89 12.71 14.49
C SER A 171 11.44 13.63 13.34
N LEU A 172 10.99 14.86 13.64
CA LEU A 172 10.48 15.78 12.62
C LEU A 172 11.50 16.09 11.53
N GLY A 173 12.78 16.17 11.88
CA GLY A 173 13.85 16.41 10.91
C GLY A 173 14.05 15.25 9.92
N ASP A 174 13.62 14.07 10.25
CA ASP A 174 13.78 12.86 9.42
C ASP A 174 12.50 12.54 8.62
N ILE A 175 11.34 13.12 8.98
CA ILE A 175 10.05 12.86 8.30
C ILE A 175 10.07 13.34 6.84
N GLY A 176 10.68 14.47 6.58
CA GLY A 176 10.81 15.03 5.21
C GLY A 176 12.08 14.58 4.49
N GLY A 177 12.91 13.76 5.13
CA GLY A 177 14.21 13.35 4.65
C GLY A 177 14.21 12.03 3.89
N SER A 178 15.36 11.75 3.24
CA SER A 178 15.63 10.45 2.63
C SER A 178 16.28 9.48 3.62
N VAL A 179 16.19 8.19 3.30
CA VAL A 179 16.94 7.13 4.01
C VAL A 179 18.45 7.40 3.96
N GLY A 180 18.95 7.94 2.82
CA GLY A 180 20.35 8.31 2.63
C GLY A 180 20.84 9.30 3.65
N GLN A 181 20.04 10.32 3.99
CA GLN A 181 20.39 11.30 5.01
C GLN A 181 20.54 10.69 6.42
N ILE A 182 19.72 9.69 6.76
CA ILE A 182 19.85 8.95 8.01
C ILE A 182 21.07 8.02 7.94
N MET A 183 21.25 7.34 6.81
CA MET A 183 22.39 6.45 6.57
C MET A 183 23.72 7.19 6.72
N ASP A 184 23.86 8.40 6.18
CA ASP A 184 25.08 9.20 6.24
C ASP A 184 25.49 9.58 7.67
N LYS A 185 24.51 9.72 8.56
CA LYS A 185 24.76 10.02 9.99
C LYS A 185 25.34 8.80 10.73
N TRP A 186 24.90 7.59 10.40
CA TRP A 186 25.12 6.41 11.23
C TRP A 186 25.92 5.28 10.59
N VAL A 187 26.01 5.24 9.26
CA VAL A 187 26.59 4.12 8.52
C VAL A 187 27.77 4.58 7.66
N LYS A 188 28.94 4.09 8.00
CA LYS A 188 30.19 4.32 7.25
C LYS A 188 30.67 3.05 6.53
N ASP A 189 30.32 1.87 7.04
CA ASP A 189 30.69 0.60 6.45
C ASP A 189 30.12 0.46 5.04
N PRO A 190 30.97 0.29 4.00
CA PRO A 190 30.52 0.28 2.60
C PRO A 190 29.65 -0.93 2.27
N TRP A 191 29.82 -2.06 2.97
CA TRP A 191 29.01 -3.23 2.75
C TRP A 191 27.59 -3.02 3.28
N ILE A 192 27.44 -2.41 4.47
CA ILE A 192 26.14 -2.05 5.03
C ILE A 192 25.43 -1.00 4.18
N ARG A 193 26.16 -0.02 3.62
CA ARG A 193 25.56 0.96 2.72
C ARG A 193 24.98 0.30 1.47
N ARG A 194 25.69 -0.65 0.87
CA ARG A 194 25.16 -1.45 -0.26
C ARG A 194 23.93 -2.27 0.14
N LEU A 195 23.91 -2.84 1.35
CA LEU A 195 22.76 -3.58 1.84
C LEU A 195 21.53 -2.68 2.01
N ILE A 196 21.69 -1.50 2.59
CA ILE A 196 20.60 -0.53 2.75
C ILE A 196 20.10 -0.05 1.39
N ASP A 197 21.00 0.25 0.44
CA ASP A 197 20.63 0.60 -0.93
C ASP A 197 19.80 -0.50 -1.62
N LEU A 198 20.17 -1.77 -1.41
CA LEU A 198 19.43 -2.92 -1.93
C LEU A 198 18.03 -3.01 -1.31
N GLU A 199 17.92 -2.87 0.02
CA GLU A 199 16.61 -2.92 0.69
C GLU A 199 15.71 -1.74 0.27
N CYS A 200 16.27 -0.54 0.11
CA CYS A 200 15.54 0.61 -0.44
C CYS A 200 15.08 0.36 -1.88
N PHE A 201 15.94 -0.22 -2.72
CA PHE A 201 15.59 -0.54 -4.10
C PHE A 201 14.45 -1.56 -4.19
N LEU A 202 14.47 -2.59 -3.34
CA LEU A 202 13.39 -3.59 -3.30
C LEU A 202 12.05 -3.00 -2.81
N LEU A 203 12.10 -1.93 -2.00
CA LEU A 203 10.92 -1.26 -1.48
C LEU A 203 10.35 -0.22 -2.47
N SER A 204 11.19 0.69 -2.95
CA SER A 204 10.77 1.89 -3.70
C SER A 204 11.23 1.92 -5.16
N GLY A 205 12.08 0.97 -5.58
CA GLY A 205 12.77 1.03 -6.88
C GLY A 205 13.93 2.04 -6.91
N LEU A 206 14.24 2.70 -5.79
CA LEU A 206 15.26 3.73 -5.66
C LEU A 206 16.31 3.32 -4.62
N LYS A 207 17.50 3.90 -4.69
CA LYS A 207 18.51 3.78 -3.63
C LYS A 207 18.10 4.60 -2.40
N ALA A 208 18.89 4.50 -1.32
CA ALA A 208 18.64 5.19 -0.06
C ALA A 208 18.43 6.70 -0.22
N ASP A 209 19.13 7.37 -1.12
CA ASP A 209 18.99 8.81 -1.36
C ASP A 209 17.64 9.21 -1.96
N GLY A 210 17.02 8.32 -2.73
CA GLY A 210 15.72 8.54 -3.36
C GLY A 210 14.54 7.99 -2.55
N THR A 211 14.78 7.12 -1.58
CA THR A 211 13.73 6.52 -0.74
C THR A 211 13.42 7.42 0.44
N VAL A 212 12.15 7.74 0.67
CA VAL A 212 11.75 8.58 1.81
C VAL A 212 11.84 7.80 3.13
N ALA A 213 12.37 8.48 4.16
CA ALA A 213 12.63 7.84 5.45
C ALA A 213 11.38 7.26 6.14
N PRO A 214 10.21 7.91 6.13
CA PRO A 214 8.97 7.33 6.69
C PRO A 214 8.56 6.01 6.06
N GLU A 215 8.72 5.83 4.75
CA GLU A 215 8.39 4.59 4.04
C GLU A 215 9.25 3.42 4.54
N MET A 216 10.56 3.63 4.60
CA MET A 216 11.50 2.63 5.13
C MET A 216 11.27 2.37 6.61
N ALA A 217 10.97 3.40 7.40
CA ALA A 217 10.68 3.27 8.83
C ALA A 217 9.42 2.44 9.08
N PHE A 218 8.37 2.66 8.27
CA PHE A 218 7.13 1.89 8.37
C PHE A 218 7.36 0.42 8.01
N MET A 219 7.97 0.15 6.86
CA MET A 219 8.27 -1.21 6.41
C MET A 219 9.15 -1.95 7.43
N PHE A 220 10.19 -1.28 7.92
CA PHE A 220 11.11 -1.85 8.89
C PHE A 220 10.46 -2.08 10.25
N GLY A 221 9.60 -1.16 10.68
CA GLY A 221 8.84 -1.25 11.92
C GLY A 221 7.83 -2.40 11.90
N GLU A 222 7.06 -2.54 10.82
CA GLU A 222 6.14 -3.66 10.64
C GLU A 222 6.91 -4.99 10.58
N ARG A 223 7.98 -5.09 9.80
CA ARG A 223 8.82 -6.29 9.74
C ARG A 223 9.40 -6.69 11.10
N SER A 224 9.74 -5.72 11.95
CA SER A 224 10.34 -5.96 13.27
C SER A 224 9.33 -6.32 14.36
N ASN A 225 8.08 -5.87 14.22
CA ASN A 225 7.02 -6.04 15.22
C ASN A 225 5.98 -7.08 14.85
N SER A 226 5.80 -7.33 13.55
CA SER A 226 4.90 -8.35 13.02
C SER A 226 5.69 -9.51 12.42
N VAL A 227 4.99 -10.56 12.08
CA VAL A 227 5.55 -11.65 11.27
C VAL A 227 5.46 -11.31 9.79
N ILE A 228 6.46 -11.75 9.02
CA ILE A 228 6.34 -11.76 7.56
C ILE A 228 5.64 -13.02 7.16
N GLU A 229 4.62 -12.86 6.38
CA GLU A 229 3.69 -13.89 6.03
C GLU A 229 3.35 -13.84 4.54
N TYR A 230 2.82 -14.93 4.04
CA TYR A 230 2.34 -15.03 2.67
C TYR A 230 0.92 -15.58 2.67
N PRO A 231 -0.01 -14.96 1.93
CA PRO A 231 -1.39 -15.43 1.85
C PRO A 231 -1.46 -16.80 1.21
N ILE A 232 -2.24 -17.72 1.80
CA ILE A 232 -2.55 -19.01 1.16
C ILE A 232 -3.41 -18.72 -0.06
N GLY A 233 -2.92 -19.10 -1.23
CA GLY A 233 -3.52 -18.74 -2.52
C GLY A 233 -2.95 -17.48 -3.16
N GLY A 234 -1.85 -16.92 -2.61
CA GLY A 234 -1.14 -15.77 -3.17
C GLY A 234 -1.86 -14.45 -3.03
N SER A 235 -1.44 -13.45 -3.78
CA SER A 235 -2.05 -12.11 -3.81
C SER A 235 -3.54 -12.12 -4.14
N SER A 236 -3.99 -13.11 -4.93
CA SER A 236 -5.41 -13.27 -5.27
C SER A 236 -6.30 -13.55 -4.06
N ALA A 237 -5.77 -14.13 -2.98
CA ALA A 237 -6.53 -14.33 -1.75
C ALA A 237 -7.00 -12.99 -1.15
N ILE A 238 -6.13 -11.97 -1.19
CA ILE A 238 -6.45 -10.60 -0.75
C ILE A 238 -7.52 -9.99 -1.66
N VAL A 239 -7.30 -10.07 -2.97
CA VAL A 239 -8.22 -9.53 -3.98
C VAL A 239 -9.61 -10.16 -3.83
N ASN A 240 -9.66 -11.49 -3.73
CA ASN A 240 -10.91 -12.23 -3.58
C ASN A 240 -11.63 -11.92 -2.26
N ALA A 241 -10.90 -11.71 -1.16
CA ALA A 241 -11.49 -11.28 0.10
C ALA A 241 -12.14 -9.88 -0.02
N LEU A 242 -11.48 -8.94 -0.69
CA LEU A 242 -12.05 -7.62 -0.95
C LEU A 242 -13.29 -7.69 -1.86
N VAL A 243 -13.28 -8.55 -2.89
CA VAL A 243 -14.44 -8.76 -3.77
C VAL A 243 -15.60 -9.36 -2.96
N ARG A 244 -15.36 -10.42 -2.17
CA ARG A 244 -16.42 -10.98 -1.30
C ARG A 244 -16.97 -9.94 -0.32
N GLY A 245 -16.09 -9.11 0.28
CA GLY A 245 -16.50 -8.01 1.13
C GLY A 245 -17.38 -6.99 0.41
N LEU A 246 -17.00 -6.58 -0.80
CA LEU A 246 -17.80 -5.70 -1.66
C LEU A 246 -19.21 -6.29 -1.91
N GLU A 247 -19.27 -7.54 -2.37
CA GLU A 247 -20.52 -8.21 -2.72
C GLU A 247 -21.42 -8.48 -1.51
N ARG A 248 -20.83 -8.85 -0.36
CA ARG A 248 -21.56 -9.03 0.91
C ARG A 248 -22.34 -7.76 1.30
N TRP A 249 -21.79 -6.59 1.04
CA TRP A 249 -22.41 -5.31 1.34
C TRP A 249 -23.18 -4.72 0.16
N GLY A 250 -23.51 -5.54 -0.86
CA GLY A 250 -24.38 -5.16 -1.98
C GLY A 250 -23.70 -4.37 -3.09
N GLY A 251 -22.37 -4.20 -3.04
CA GLY A 251 -21.59 -3.64 -4.14
C GLY A 251 -21.49 -4.63 -5.31
N GLN A 252 -21.15 -4.14 -6.48
CA GLN A 252 -21.04 -4.93 -7.71
C GLN A 252 -19.66 -4.74 -8.35
N LEU A 253 -19.07 -5.85 -8.82
CA LEU A 253 -17.88 -5.84 -9.66
C LEU A 253 -18.28 -6.28 -11.09
N ARG A 254 -17.95 -5.47 -12.09
CA ARG A 254 -18.12 -5.81 -13.52
C ARG A 254 -16.74 -5.92 -14.16
N LEU A 255 -16.32 -7.13 -14.46
CA LEU A 255 -15.12 -7.42 -15.25
C LEU A 255 -15.39 -7.23 -16.76
N ASN A 256 -14.33 -7.17 -17.56
CA ASN A 256 -14.41 -6.89 -19.00
C ASN A 256 -15.23 -5.63 -19.32
N THR A 257 -15.23 -4.66 -18.43
CA THR A 257 -16.03 -3.44 -18.49
C THR A 257 -15.10 -2.23 -18.55
N HIS A 258 -14.75 -1.84 -19.77
CA HIS A 258 -13.83 -0.72 -19.98
C HIS A 258 -14.57 0.60 -20.00
N VAL A 259 -14.21 1.50 -19.08
CA VAL A 259 -14.67 2.87 -19.05
C VAL A 259 -13.86 3.68 -20.05
N GLU A 260 -14.53 4.36 -20.98
CA GLU A 260 -13.89 5.22 -21.99
C GLU A 260 -13.94 6.69 -21.61
N GLN A 261 -14.95 7.09 -20.83
CA GLN A 261 -15.11 8.50 -20.49
C GLN A 261 -15.86 8.69 -19.17
N ILE A 262 -15.44 9.66 -18.39
CA ILE A 262 -16.20 10.25 -17.28
C ILE A 262 -17.08 11.35 -17.86
N LEU A 263 -18.38 11.25 -17.64
CA LEU A 263 -19.36 12.19 -18.18
C LEU A 263 -19.56 13.36 -17.22
N ILE A 264 -19.41 14.57 -17.74
CA ILE A 264 -19.59 15.82 -17.01
C ILE A 264 -20.65 16.67 -17.71
N GLU A 265 -21.66 17.10 -16.96
CA GLU A 265 -22.71 18.01 -17.42
C GLU A 265 -22.80 19.21 -16.46
N SER A 266 -22.72 20.41 -16.99
CA SER A 266 -22.76 21.66 -16.20
C SER A 266 -21.73 21.67 -15.05
N GLY A 267 -20.52 21.16 -15.30
CA GLY A 267 -19.42 21.11 -14.32
C GLY A 267 -19.59 20.05 -13.21
N LYS A 268 -20.52 19.12 -13.37
CA LYS A 268 -20.76 18.03 -12.40
C LYS A 268 -20.65 16.67 -13.07
N VAL A 269 -20.06 15.71 -12.36
CA VAL A 269 -20.05 14.32 -12.80
C VAL A 269 -21.49 13.78 -12.82
N VAL A 270 -21.87 13.10 -13.90
CA VAL A 270 -23.18 12.47 -14.07
C VAL A 270 -23.08 10.96 -14.32
N GLY A 271 -21.90 10.44 -14.53
CA GLY A 271 -21.66 9.00 -14.73
C GLY A 271 -20.44 8.70 -15.58
N VAL A 272 -20.44 7.54 -16.19
CA VAL A 272 -19.38 7.09 -17.11
C VAL A 272 -19.99 6.51 -18.38
N ARG A 273 -19.25 6.60 -19.48
CA ARG A 273 -19.52 5.89 -20.73
C ARG A 273 -18.55 4.72 -20.86
N LEU A 274 -19.09 3.56 -21.12
CA LEU A 274 -18.34 2.34 -21.34
C LEU A 274 -18.03 2.14 -22.83
N ARG A 275 -17.08 1.28 -23.11
CA ARG A 275 -16.84 0.80 -24.48
C ARG A 275 -18.12 0.12 -25.00
N GLY A 276 -18.60 0.54 -26.17
CA GLY A 276 -19.87 0.09 -26.73
C GLY A 276 -21.08 0.96 -26.34
N ASP A 277 -20.81 2.21 -25.90
CA ASP A 277 -21.77 3.28 -25.66
C ASP A 277 -22.79 3.06 -24.52
N GLU A 278 -22.62 2.01 -23.71
CA GLU A 278 -23.41 1.85 -22.48
C GLU A 278 -23.04 2.98 -21.51
N VAL A 279 -24.05 3.60 -20.90
CA VAL A 279 -23.87 4.64 -19.88
C VAL A 279 -24.36 4.15 -18.53
N ILE A 280 -23.50 4.29 -17.53
CA ILE A 280 -23.87 4.09 -16.12
C ILE A 280 -23.92 5.46 -15.46
N LYS A 281 -25.05 5.78 -14.81
CA LYS A 281 -25.24 7.08 -14.14
C LYS A 281 -24.87 6.98 -12.66
N ALA A 282 -24.12 7.96 -12.17
CA ALA A 282 -23.83 8.20 -10.77
C ALA A 282 -23.35 9.64 -10.56
N PRO A 283 -23.68 10.27 -9.43
CA PRO A 283 -23.19 11.61 -9.10
C PRO A 283 -21.74 11.64 -8.62
N LEU A 284 -21.13 10.48 -8.37
CA LEU A 284 -19.74 10.36 -7.93
C LEU A 284 -19.01 9.27 -8.72
N VAL A 285 -17.82 9.62 -9.20
CA VAL A 285 -16.89 8.69 -9.83
C VAL A 285 -15.56 8.73 -9.08
N ILE A 286 -15.05 7.56 -8.72
CA ILE A 286 -13.71 7.39 -8.14
C ILE A 286 -12.86 6.70 -9.19
N SER A 287 -11.80 7.35 -9.65
CA SER A 287 -10.84 6.73 -10.56
C SER A 287 -9.69 6.11 -9.79
N ASN A 288 -9.51 4.80 -9.97
CA ASN A 288 -8.32 4.05 -9.53
C ASN A 288 -7.39 3.73 -10.72
N ALA A 289 -7.61 4.37 -11.86
CA ALA A 289 -6.63 4.44 -12.94
C ALA A 289 -5.48 5.37 -12.55
N THR A 290 -4.41 5.40 -13.35
CA THR A 290 -3.34 6.38 -13.10
C THR A 290 -3.89 7.81 -13.24
N ILE A 291 -3.23 8.77 -12.57
CA ILE A 291 -3.61 10.18 -12.72
C ILE A 291 -3.51 10.62 -14.18
N TRP A 292 -2.51 10.13 -14.90
CA TRP A 292 -2.33 10.39 -16.33
C TRP A 292 -3.51 9.87 -17.14
N ASP A 293 -3.86 8.59 -17.02
CA ASP A 293 -4.99 8.00 -17.74
C ASP A 293 -6.31 8.70 -17.40
N THR A 294 -6.48 9.08 -16.12
CA THR A 294 -7.68 9.79 -15.68
C THR A 294 -7.80 11.15 -16.36
N TYR A 295 -6.74 11.96 -16.34
CA TYR A 295 -6.80 13.33 -16.87
C TYR A 295 -6.60 13.42 -18.38
N THR A 296 -5.84 12.51 -19.00
CA THR A 296 -5.59 12.57 -20.44
C THR A 296 -6.44 11.60 -21.26
N GLY A 297 -7.04 10.58 -20.64
CA GLY A 297 -7.82 9.55 -21.31
C GLY A 297 -9.31 9.55 -20.97
N LEU A 298 -9.66 9.74 -19.69
CA LEU A 298 -11.04 9.61 -19.24
C LEU A 298 -11.81 10.94 -19.19
N LEU A 299 -11.13 12.08 -19.13
CA LEU A 299 -11.73 13.42 -19.17
C LEU A 299 -11.51 14.07 -20.51
N ARG A 300 -12.48 14.87 -20.97
CA ARG A 300 -12.31 15.72 -22.16
C ARG A 300 -11.48 16.95 -21.78
N PRO A 301 -10.72 17.55 -22.70
CA PRO A 301 -9.92 18.73 -22.43
C PRO A 301 -10.70 19.89 -21.81
N GLU A 302 -11.95 20.09 -22.23
CA GLU A 302 -12.84 21.13 -21.71
C GLU A 302 -13.35 20.87 -20.29
N ASP A 303 -13.25 19.62 -19.80
CA ASP A 303 -13.70 19.21 -18.47
C ASP A 303 -12.56 19.20 -17.43
N LEU A 304 -11.33 19.51 -17.86
CA LEU A 304 -10.19 19.55 -16.96
C LEU A 304 -10.28 20.74 -15.99
N PRO A 305 -9.93 20.54 -14.71
CA PRO A 305 -9.85 21.64 -13.76
C PRO A 305 -8.77 22.64 -14.19
N SER A 306 -9.10 23.94 -14.06
CA SER A 306 -8.21 25.06 -14.36
C SER A 306 -7.03 25.16 -13.38
#